data_b4433890ce45381664571ac52eb37584
#
_entry.id   b4433890ce45381664571ac52eb37584
#
_cell.length_a   1.000
_cell.length_b   1.000
_cell.length_c   1.000
_cell.angle_alpha   90.00
_cell.angle_beta   90.00
_cell.angle_gamma   90.00
#
_symmetry.space_group_name_H-M   'P 1'
#
loop_
_entity.id
_entity.type
_entity.pdbx_description
1 polymer ?
#
loop_
_entity_poly.entity_id
_entity_poly.type
_entity_poly.pdbx_seq_one_letter_code
_entity_poly.pdbx_strand_id
1 'polypeptide(L)'
;MEPTGSFESTSLDTSTFSFSCVRPDNFRFRSGEFVMIGLNIDGKPVLRAYSIASPNWHEEFEFYSIKVKEGPLTSKLQELKEGDRIIFRGKPVGTLVNDALLEGKRLFLFSTGTGIAPFTSIIRDPETYEKFNEVILFQTCRQINELEFGKRTVESIFEDDLLSEIVSDKLKFFPTTTREPSQYQGRVTDWLKSKKFEEVIGNDLNPYEDRAMICGSIAMLNEFKEICLQKGLLEGSNSAPGHFVIEKAFVD
;
A
#
# COMPACT_ATOMS: atom_id res chain seq x y z
N MET A 1 -20.05 6.07 -14.78
CA MET A 1 -19.47 5.38 -15.93
C MET A 1 -19.21 3.95 -15.48
N GLU A 2 -19.78 2.95 -16.14
CA GLU A 2 -19.53 1.55 -15.82
C GLU A 2 -18.49 1.03 -16.81
N PRO A 3 -17.22 0.90 -16.44
CA PRO A 3 -16.25 0.27 -17.32
C PRO A 3 -16.53 -1.23 -17.38
N THR A 4 -16.67 -1.74 -18.58
CA THR A 4 -16.62 -3.17 -18.89
C THR A 4 -15.15 -3.53 -19.02
N GLY A 5 -14.57 -4.22 -18.06
CA GLY A 5 -13.19 -4.65 -18.13
C GLY A 5 -13.05 -6.15 -17.93
N SER A 6 -12.00 -6.72 -18.50
CA SER A 6 -11.54 -8.05 -18.14
C SER A 6 -11.23 -8.06 -16.64
N PHE A 7 -11.77 -9.00 -15.93
CA PHE A 7 -11.52 -9.19 -14.51
C PHE A 7 -10.68 -10.47 -14.35
N GLU A 8 -9.49 -10.33 -13.79
CA GLU A 8 -8.70 -11.47 -13.36
C GLU A 8 -8.58 -11.44 -11.83
N SER A 9 -8.96 -12.53 -11.20
CA SER A 9 -8.81 -12.70 -9.75
C SER A 9 -7.82 -13.80 -9.44
N THR A 10 -6.80 -13.48 -8.67
CA THR A 10 -5.80 -14.42 -8.18
C THR A 10 -5.92 -14.60 -6.67
N SER A 11 -6.24 -15.82 -6.24
CA SER A 11 -6.17 -16.17 -4.81
C SER A 11 -4.71 -16.31 -4.41
N LEU A 12 -4.26 -15.50 -3.46
CA LEU A 12 -2.87 -15.48 -2.97
C LEU A 12 -2.68 -16.43 -1.80
N ASP A 13 -3.70 -16.54 -0.94
CA ASP A 13 -3.75 -17.46 0.18
C ASP A 13 -5.22 -17.74 0.58
N THR A 14 -5.44 -18.37 1.75
CA THR A 14 -6.79 -18.64 2.26
C THR A 14 -7.54 -17.39 2.72
N SER A 15 -6.85 -16.29 2.94
CA SER A 15 -7.37 -15.06 3.56
C SER A 15 -7.35 -13.83 2.65
N THR A 16 -6.56 -13.84 1.57
CA THR A 16 -6.38 -12.68 0.68
C THR A 16 -6.52 -13.04 -0.80
N PHE A 17 -6.79 -12.02 -1.62
CA PHE A 17 -6.82 -12.11 -3.09
C PHE A 17 -6.48 -10.76 -3.71
N SER A 18 -5.91 -10.77 -4.89
CA SER A 18 -5.80 -9.61 -5.76
C SER A 18 -6.74 -9.76 -6.96
N PHE A 19 -7.10 -8.64 -7.55
CA PHE A 19 -7.85 -8.62 -8.79
C PHE A 19 -7.48 -7.40 -9.61
N SER A 20 -7.57 -7.53 -10.92
CA SER A 20 -7.35 -6.43 -11.85
C SER A 20 -8.61 -6.18 -12.69
N CYS A 21 -8.70 -4.96 -13.21
CA CYS A 21 -9.74 -4.56 -14.14
C CYS A 21 -9.25 -3.41 -15.02
N VAL A 22 -9.86 -3.28 -16.20
CA VAL A 22 -9.51 -2.20 -17.13
C VAL A 22 -9.72 -0.84 -16.51
N ARG A 23 -8.73 0.02 -16.65
CA ARG A 23 -8.80 1.42 -16.26
C ARG A 23 -9.59 2.22 -17.30
N PRO A 24 -10.57 3.04 -16.89
CA PRO A 24 -11.26 3.93 -17.84
C PRO A 24 -10.29 4.94 -18.48
N ASP A 25 -10.39 5.19 -19.79
CA ASP A 25 -9.45 6.00 -20.58
C ASP A 25 -9.11 7.38 -19.99
N ASN A 26 -10.08 8.03 -19.36
CA ASN A 26 -9.91 9.36 -18.80
C ASN A 26 -9.68 9.36 -17.28
N PHE A 27 -9.48 8.20 -16.66
CA PHE A 27 -9.25 8.13 -15.24
C PHE A 27 -7.78 8.44 -14.92
N ARG A 28 -7.54 9.45 -14.10
CA ARG A 28 -6.20 9.85 -13.66
C ARG A 28 -6.13 9.79 -12.15
N PHE A 29 -5.03 9.27 -11.62
CA PHE A 29 -4.75 9.17 -10.18
C PHE A 29 -3.25 9.30 -9.94
N ARG A 30 -2.87 9.61 -8.71
CA ARG A 30 -1.48 9.59 -8.24
C ARG A 30 -1.23 8.25 -7.55
N SER A 31 -0.05 7.69 -7.71
CA SER A 31 0.33 6.46 -7.01
C SER A 31 0.17 6.62 -5.50
N GLY A 32 -0.55 5.66 -4.88
CA GLY A 32 -0.92 5.68 -3.46
C GLY A 32 -2.35 6.15 -3.16
N GLU A 33 -3.08 6.72 -4.13
CA GLU A 33 -4.48 7.10 -3.95
C GLU A 33 -5.42 5.88 -3.92
N PHE A 34 -6.61 6.07 -3.34
CA PHE A 34 -7.69 5.09 -3.33
C PHE A 34 -8.92 5.59 -4.08
N VAL A 35 -9.83 4.69 -4.42
CA VAL A 35 -11.09 4.97 -5.09
C VAL A 35 -12.21 4.14 -4.46
N MET A 36 -13.45 4.62 -4.56
CA MET A 36 -14.61 3.84 -4.15
C MET A 36 -14.97 2.85 -5.25
N ILE A 37 -14.89 1.58 -4.95
CA ILE A 37 -15.33 0.50 -5.85
C ILE A 37 -16.35 -0.41 -5.19
N GLY A 38 -17.12 -1.13 -6.00
CA GLY A 38 -18.08 -2.08 -5.49
C GLY A 38 -18.94 -2.74 -6.56
N LEU A 39 -20.01 -3.35 -6.10
CA LEU A 39 -20.93 -4.13 -6.91
C LEU A 39 -22.37 -3.70 -6.68
N ASN A 40 -23.23 -3.98 -7.64
CA ASN A 40 -24.67 -3.91 -7.45
C ASN A 40 -25.14 -5.23 -6.81
N ILE A 41 -25.52 -5.17 -5.54
CA ILE A 41 -26.00 -6.32 -4.77
C ILE A 41 -27.46 -6.07 -4.44
N ASP A 42 -28.35 -6.98 -4.87
CA ASP A 42 -29.80 -6.88 -4.69
C ASP A 42 -30.39 -5.52 -5.15
N GLY A 43 -29.89 -5.03 -6.31
CA GLY A 43 -30.35 -3.77 -6.90
C GLY A 43 -29.81 -2.50 -6.24
N LYS A 44 -28.88 -2.62 -5.28
CA LYS A 44 -28.26 -1.47 -4.59
C LYS A 44 -26.74 -1.52 -4.73
N PRO A 45 -26.08 -0.37 -4.99
CA PRO A 45 -24.63 -0.31 -5.02
C PRO A 45 -24.04 -0.43 -3.62
N VAL A 46 -23.20 -1.43 -3.41
CA VAL A 46 -22.39 -1.61 -2.20
C VAL A 46 -20.96 -1.25 -2.54
N LEU A 47 -20.45 -0.17 -1.98
CA LEU A 47 -19.16 0.45 -2.29
C LEU A 47 -18.25 0.47 -1.06
N ARG A 48 -16.94 0.30 -1.28
CA ARG A 48 -15.90 0.50 -0.26
C ARG A 48 -14.69 1.19 -0.88
N ALA A 49 -13.91 1.87 -0.04
CA ALA A 49 -12.64 2.45 -0.42
C ALA A 49 -11.61 1.34 -0.63
N TYR A 50 -10.92 1.40 -1.77
CA TYR A 50 -9.83 0.48 -2.12
C TYR A 50 -8.64 1.27 -2.63
N SER A 51 -7.49 1.09 -2.01
CA SER A 51 -6.23 1.63 -2.51
C SER A 51 -5.91 1.00 -3.85
N ILE A 52 -5.52 1.82 -4.82
CA ILE A 52 -5.08 1.36 -6.13
C ILE A 52 -3.68 0.81 -5.96
N ALA A 53 -3.51 -0.48 -6.22
CA ALA A 53 -2.22 -1.16 -6.07
C ALA A 53 -1.34 -1.00 -7.31
N SER A 54 -1.92 -0.89 -8.52
CA SER A 54 -1.17 -0.60 -9.75
C SER A 54 -0.59 0.83 -9.76
N PRO A 55 0.53 1.08 -10.44
CA PRO A 55 1.08 2.42 -10.56
C PRO A 55 0.23 3.29 -11.50
N ASN A 56 0.41 4.61 -11.42
CA ASN A 56 -0.43 5.60 -12.11
C ASN A 56 -0.32 5.56 -13.65
N TRP A 57 0.73 4.97 -14.20
CA TRP A 57 0.98 4.83 -15.64
C TRP A 57 0.41 3.54 -16.24
N HIS A 58 0.00 2.55 -15.39
CA HIS A 58 -0.51 1.27 -15.85
C HIS A 58 -1.90 1.39 -16.48
N GLU A 59 -2.19 0.58 -17.49
CA GLU A 59 -3.48 0.60 -18.20
C GLU A 59 -4.59 -0.12 -17.43
N GLU A 60 -4.24 -0.98 -16.49
CA GLU A 60 -5.16 -1.69 -15.63
C GLU A 60 -5.07 -1.21 -14.19
N PHE A 61 -6.20 -1.27 -13.50
CA PHE A 61 -6.24 -1.19 -12.05
C PHE A 61 -5.96 -2.56 -11.45
N GLU A 62 -5.11 -2.58 -10.44
CA GLU A 62 -4.92 -3.71 -9.55
C GLU A 62 -5.37 -3.33 -8.15
N PHE A 63 -6.07 -4.24 -7.49
CA PHE A 63 -6.53 -4.10 -6.12
C PHE A 63 -6.15 -5.32 -5.29
N TYR A 64 -5.92 -5.10 -4.00
CA TYR A 64 -5.61 -6.15 -3.05
C TYR A 64 -6.61 -6.13 -1.90
N SER A 65 -7.17 -7.28 -1.55
CA SER A 65 -8.28 -7.40 -0.60
C SER A 65 -8.15 -8.62 0.30
N ILE A 66 -8.80 -8.52 1.47
CA ILE A 66 -9.00 -9.68 2.36
C ILE A 66 -10.31 -10.39 2.00
N LYS A 67 -10.35 -11.71 2.25
CA LYS A 67 -11.56 -12.52 2.17
C LYS A 67 -12.30 -12.47 3.51
N VAL A 68 -13.31 -11.59 3.60
CA VAL A 68 -14.20 -11.58 4.75
C VAL A 68 -15.37 -12.51 4.47
N LYS A 69 -15.47 -13.61 5.22
CA LYS A 69 -16.39 -14.72 4.96
C LYS A 69 -17.87 -14.31 4.83
N GLU A 70 -18.31 -13.30 5.54
CA GLU A 70 -19.67 -12.75 5.49
C GLU A 70 -19.68 -11.25 5.14
N GLY A 71 -18.58 -10.74 4.59
CA GLY A 71 -18.48 -9.36 4.17
C GLY A 71 -19.41 -9.09 2.99
N PRO A 72 -20.26 -8.06 3.05
CA PRO A 72 -21.28 -7.82 2.02
C PRO A 72 -20.70 -7.58 0.63
N LEU A 73 -19.48 -7.03 0.54
CA LEU A 73 -18.80 -6.77 -0.73
C LEU A 73 -17.71 -7.82 -1.01
N THR A 74 -16.81 -8.08 -0.06
CA THR A 74 -15.62 -8.92 -0.31
C THR A 74 -15.99 -10.37 -0.62
N SER A 75 -17.09 -10.90 -0.04
CA SER A 75 -17.60 -12.23 -0.37
C SER A 75 -18.02 -12.36 -1.83
N LYS A 76 -18.47 -11.25 -2.45
CA LYS A 76 -18.89 -11.21 -3.86
C LYS A 76 -17.75 -10.84 -4.80
N LEU A 77 -16.86 -9.93 -4.38
CA LEU A 77 -15.69 -9.56 -5.19
C LEU A 77 -14.78 -10.75 -5.50
N GLN A 78 -14.59 -11.66 -4.54
CA GLN A 78 -13.77 -12.85 -4.75
C GLN A 78 -14.39 -13.89 -5.73
N GLU A 79 -15.70 -13.78 -6.02
CA GLU A 79 -16.44 -14.67 -6.91
C GLU A 79 -16.50 -14.14 -8.36
N LEU A 80 -16.06 -12.89 -8.59
CA LEU A 80 -16.09 -12.27 -9.91
C LEU A 80 -15.24 -13.02 -10.92
N LYS A 81 -15.70 -12.99 -12.16
CA LYS A 81 -15.05 -13.64 -13.31
C LYS A 81 -14.80 -12.62 -14.41
N GLU A 82 -13.98 -13.02 -15.36
CA GLU A 82 -13.76 -12.23 -16.57
C GLU A 82 -15.10 -11.85 -17.23
N GLY A 83 -15.24 -10.54 -17.55
CA GLY A 83 -16.46 -9.97 -18.11
C GLY A 83 -17.47 -9.41 -17.09
N ASP A 84 -17.28 -9.67 -15.79
CA ASP A 84 -18.10 -9.06 -14.75
C ASP A 84 -17.81 -7.56 -14.61
N ARG A 85 -18.78 -6.81 -14.07
CA ARG A 85 -18.70 -5.34 -13.96
C ARG A 85 -18.46 -4.90 -12.53
N ILE A 86 -17.50 -3.97 -12.38
CA ILE A 86 -17.24 -3.28 -11.12
C ILE A 86 -17.74 -1.83 -11.23
N ILE A 87 -18.35 -1.34 -10.17
CA ILE A 87 -18.79 0.06 -10.07
C ILE A 87 -17.63 0.89 -9.50
N PHE A 88 -17.26 1.94 -10.22
CA PHE A 88 -16.36 2.99 -9.73
C PHE A 88 -17.17 4.23 -9.38
N ARG A 89 -16.90 4.84 -8.22
CA ARG A 89 -17.58 6.08 -7.81
C ARG A 89 -16.59 7.12 -7.28
N GLY A 90 -16.79 8.35 -7.72
CA GLY A 90 -16.01 9.49 -7.28
C GLY A 90 -14.69 9.67 -8.02
N LYS A 91 -13.87 10.54 -7.47
CA LYS A 91 -12.49 10.77 -7.92
C LYS A 91 -11.54 10.00 -7.01
N PRO A 92 -10.34 9.64 -7.47
CA PRO A 92 -9.30 9.11 -6.61
C PRO A 92 -8.92 10.19 -5.58
N VAL A 93 -8.67 9.75 -4.37
CA VAL A 93 -8.27 10.60 -3.23
C VAL A 93 -7.34 9.81 -2.33
N GLY A 94 -6.69 10.47 -1.39
CA GLY A 94 -5.80 9.85 -0.41
C GLY A 94 -4.69 10.79 0.00
N THR A 95 -4.02 10.46 1.09
CA THR A 95 -2.89 11.23 1.63
C THR A 95 -1.54 10.54 1.40
N LEU A 96 -1.55 9.26 1.00
CA LEU A 96 -0.33 8.48 0.77
C LEU A 96 0.25 8.77 -0.62
N VAL A 97 0.60 10.03 -0.86
CA VAL A 97 1.15 10.50 -2.14
C VAL A 97 2.44 11.27 -1.91
N ASN A 98 3.36 11.21 -2.87
CA ASN A 98 4.65 11.88 -2.76
C ASN A 98 4.53 13.39 -2.50
N ASP A 99 3.49 14.04 -3.06
CA ASP A 99 3.24 15.48 -2.89
C ASP A 99 2.83 15.90 -1.47
N ALA A 100 2.35 14.96 -0.66
CA ALA A 100 2.00 15.22 0.74
C ALA A 100 3.21 15.17 1.70
N LEU A 101 4.39 14.89 1.16
CA LEU A 101 5.65 14.84 1.90
C LEU A 101 6.59 15.99 1.52
N LEU A 102 7.24 16.54 2.52
CA LEU A 102 8.37 17.47 2.35
C LEU A 102 9.53 16.78 1.62
N GLU A 103 10.50 17.56 1.14
CA GLU A 103 11.74 17.02 0.62
C GLU A 103 12.47 16.16 1.65
N GLY A 104 13.05 15.06 1.22
CA GLY A 104 13.79 14.12 2.08
C GLY A 104 14.67 13.20 1.23
N LYS A 105 15.51 12.42 1.90
CA LYS A 105 16.41 11.49 1.22
C LYS A 105 15.89 10.05 1.22
N ARG A 106 15.27 9.62 2.36
CA ARG A 106 14.77 8.26 2.54
C ARG A 106 13.25 8.28 2.74
N LEU A 107 12.56 7.40 2.04
CA LEU A 107 11.14 7.16 2.19
C LEU A 107 10.90 5.83 2.90
N PHE A 108 10.28 5.87 4.06
CA PHE A 108 9.82 4.70 4.80
C PHE A 108 8.34 4.45 4.52
N LEU A 109 8.02 3.25 4.07
CA LEU A 109 6.66 2.79 3.80
C LEU A 109 6.31 1.69 4.81
N PHE A 110 5.47 2.00 5.79
CA PHE A 110 5.09 1.06 6.86
C PHE A 110 3.68 0.54 6.66
N SER A 111 3.53 -0.76 6.44
CA SER A 111 2.22 -1.39 6.25
C SER A 111 1.93 -2.53 7.21
N THR A 112 0.63 -2.75 7.47
CA THR A 112 0.13 -4.00 8.04
C THR A 112 -0.98 -4.58 7.17
N GLY A 113 -0.94 -5.91 6.95
CA GLY A 113 -1.94 -6.61 6.14
C GLY A 113 -2.12 -6.00 4.76
N THR A 114 -3.36 -5.73 4.37
CA THR A 114 -3.67 -5.14 3.05
C THR A 114 -3.29 -3.65 2.91
N GLY A 115 -2.81 -3.01 3.97
CA GLY A 115 -2.22 -1.67 3.90
C GLY A 115 -0.98 -1.58 3.02
N ILE A 116 -0.46 -2.70 2.54
CA ILE A 116 0.61 -2.75 1.52
C ILE A 116 0.14 -2.22 0.15
N ALA A 117 -1.16 -2.30 -0.18
CA ALA A 117 -1.69 -2.00 -1.51
C ALA A 117 -1.29 -0.61 -2.05
N PRO A 118 -1.45 0.52 -1.34
CA PRO A 118 -1.02 1.82 -1.85
C PRO A 118 0.50 1.86 -2.06
N PHE A 119 1.27 1.12 -1.28
CA PHE A 119 2.73 1.10 -1.38
C PHE A 119 3.22 0.29 -2.57
N THR A 120 2.49 -0.73 -3.00
CA THR A 120 2.82 -1.43 -4.25
C THR A 120 2.64 -0.55 -5.48
N SER A 121 1.75 0.44 -5.44
CA SER A 121 1.64 1.49 -6.44
C SER A 121 2.85 2.44 -6.40
N ILE A 122 3.22 2.93 -5.21
CA ILE A 122 4.29 3.90 -4.98
C ILE A 122 5.66 3.34 -5.35
N ILE A 123 5.99 2.09 -4.97
CA ILE A 123 7.30 1.48 -5.28
C ILE A 123 7.47 1.12 -6.76
N ARG A 124 6.39 1.10 -7.55
CA ARG A 124 6.42 0.92 -9.00
C ARG A 124 6.37 2.25 -9.77
N ASP A 125 6.33 3.38 -9.08
CA ASP A 125 6.30 4.71 -9.68
C ASP A 125 7.71 5.32 -9.77
N PRO A 126 8.25 5.57 -10.97
CA PRO A 126 9.56 6.19 -11.16
C PRO A 126 9.74 7.52 -10.43
N GLU A 127 8.70 8.34 -10.33
CA GLU A 127 8.72 9.61 -9.61
C GLU A 127 9.17 9.46 -8.14
N THR A 128 8.86 8.32 -7.53
CA THR A 128 9.28 8.03 -6.15
C THR A 128 10.81 8.00 -6.02
N TYR A 129 11.50 7.44 -7.02
CA TYR A 129 12.97 7.32 -7.02
C TYR A 129 13.69 8.55 -7.57
N GLU A 130 12.97 9.47 -8.21
CA GLU A 130 13.45 10.83 -8.50
C GLU A 130 13.45 11.69 -7.23
N LYS A 131 12.42 11.49 -6.37
CA LYS A 131 12.26 12.27 -5.14
C LYS A 131 13.09 11.73 -3.97
N PHE A 132 13.30 10.42 -3.89
CA PHE A 132 13.98 9.76 -2.78
C PHE A 132 15.17 8.93 -3.25
N ASN A 133 16.29 9.03 -2.53
CA ASN A 133 17.50 8.26 -2.81
C ASN A 133 17.37 6.80 -2.33
N GLU A 134 16.52 6.56 -1.33
CA GLU A 134 16.29 5.24 -0.74
C GLU A 134 14.81 5.10 -0.37
N VAL A 135 14.23 3.97 -0.73
CA VAL A 135 12.84 3.59 -0.43
C VAL A 135 12.85 2.30 0.39
N ILE A 136 12.30 2.35 1.59
CA ILE A 136 12.38 1.25 2.55
C ILE A 136 10.95 0.79 2.87
N LEU A 137 10.58 -0.35 2.32
CA LEU A 137 9.25 -0.93 2.45
C LEU A 137 9.21 -1.96 3.58
N PHE A 138 8.36 -1.72 4.57
CA PHE A 138 7.99 -2.69 5.60
C PHE A 138 6.58 -3.23 5.35
N GLN A 139 6.48 -4.54 5.22
CA GLN A 139 5.20 -5.24 5.25
C GLN A 139 5.14 -6.11 6.49
N THR A 140 4.25 -5.81 7.43
CA THR A 140 4.06 -6.58 8.65
C THR A 140 2.76 -7.37 8.57
N CYS A 141 2.85 -8.69 8.66
CA CYS A 141 1.73 -9.60 8.67
C CYS A 141 1.77 -10.53 9.89
N ARG A 142 0.76 -11.36 10.08
CA ARG A 142 0.77 -12.36 11.14
C ARG A 142 1.60 -13.57 10.76
N GLN A 143 1.46 -14.03 9.51
CA GLN A 143 2.04 -15.25 8.96
C GLN A 143 2.80 -14.96 7.66
N ILE A 144 3.69 -15.89 7.27
CA ILE A 144 4.55 -15.74 6.09
C ILE A 144 3.74 -15.72 4.78
N ASN A 145 2.68 -16.54 4.69
CA ASN A 145 1.84 -16.58 3.49
C ASN A 145 1.10 -15.27 3.21
N GLU A 146 0.81 -14.46 4.22
CA GLU A 146 0.19 -13.14 4.07
C GLU A 146 1.14 -12.09 3.44
N LEU A 147 2.44 -12.40 3.34
CA LEU A 147 3.46 -11.52 2.76
C LEU A 147 3.58 -11.67 1.22
N GLU A 148 2.89 -12.65 0.65
CA GLU A 148 3.09 -13.08 -0.74
C GLU A 148 2.84 -11.96 -1.77
N PHE A 149 1.80 -11.14 -1.56
CA PHE A 149 1.50 -10.04 -2.48
C PHE A 149 2.65 -9.02 -2.58
N GLY A 150 3.19 -8.58 -1.44
CA GLY A 150 4.31 -7.65 -1.43
C GLY A 150 5.59 -8.26 -2.01
N LYS A 151 5.87 -9.54 -1.70
CA LYS A 151 7.04 -10.25 -2.26
C LYS A 151 6.99 -10.32 -3.77
N ARG A 152 5.88 -10.81 -4.34
CA ARG A 152 5.72 -10.90 -5.80
C ARG A 152 5.81 -9.53 -6.48
N THR A 153 5.23 -8.49 -5.86
CA THR A 153 5.36 -7.13 -6.41
C THR A 153 6.80 -6.65 -6.42
N VAL A 154 7.56 -6.89 -5.35
CA VAL A 154 8.98 -6.49 -5.31
C VAL A 154 9.79 -7.31 -6.31
N GLU A 155 9.57 -8.62 -6.40
CA GLU A 155 10.22 -9.49 -7.38
C GLU A 155 9.95 -9.03 -8.82
N SER A 156 8.69 -8.70 -9.16
CA SER A 156 8.32 -8.23 -10.50
C SER A 156 8.98 -6.90 -10.89
N ILE A 157 9.32 -6.04 -9.92
CA ILE A 157 10.08 -4.80 -10.19
C ILE A 157 11.49 -5.11 -10.69
N PHE A 158 12.15 -6.11 -10.09
CA PHE A 158 13.51 -6.49 -10.48
C PHE A 158 13.55 -7.37 -11.74
N GLU A 159 12.40 -7.92 -12.16
CA GLU A 159 12.24 -8.65 -13.43
C GLU A 159 11.87 -7.72 -14.59
N ASP A 160 11.40 -6.50 -14.32
CA ASP A 160 11.07 -5.50 -15.33
C ASP A 160 12.33 -4.73 -15.75
N ASP A 161 12.65 -4.74 -17.05
CA ASP A 161 13.88 -4.16 -17.61
C ASP A 161 14.01 -2.65 -17.30
N LEU A 162 12.90 -1.88 -17.32
CA LEU A 162 12.91 -0.44 -17.09
C LEU A 162 12.91 -0.10 -15.60
N LEU A 163 12.04 -0.75 -14.83
CA LEU A 163 11.94 -0.48 -13.39
C LEU A 163 13.19 -0.93 -12.66
N SER A 164 13.79 -2.06 -13.03
CA SER A 164 15.00 -2.56 -12.38
C SER A 164 16.18 -1.59 -12.49
N GLU A 165 16.34 -0.89 -13.63
CA GLU A 165 17.37 0.14 -13.81
C GLU A 165 17.12 1.36 -12.92
N ILE A 166 15.86 1.82 -12.79
CA ILE A 166 15.47 2.99 -11.99
C ILE A 166 15.60 2.71 -10.50
N VAL A 167 15.12 1.52 -10.09
CA VAL A 167 15.06 1.10 -8.69
C VAL A 167 16.44 0.69 -8.18
N SER A 168 17.20 -0.09 -8.99
CA SER A 168 18.55 -0.55 -8.69
C SER A 168 18.73 -0.98 -7.21
N ASP A 169 19.60 -0.30 -6.47
CA ASP A 169 19.87 -0.52 -5.04
C ASP A 169 19.05 0.38 -4.10
N LYS A 170 18.15 1.20 -4.65
CA LYS A 170 17.35 2.15 -3.87
C LYS A 170 16.21 1.50 -3.08
N LEU A 171 15.60 0.41 -3.58
CA LEU A 171 14.50 -0.26 -2.91
C LEU A 171 15.00 -1.34 -1.95
N LYS A 172 14.57 -1.22 -0.68
CA LYS A 172 14.79 -2.25 0.35
C LYS A 172 13.45 -2.76 0.87
N PHE A 173 13.30 -4.07 0.96
CA PHE A 173 12.07 -4.70 1.43
C PHE A 173 12.30 -5.52 2.70
N PHE A 174 11.52 -5.24 3.73
CA PHE A 174 11.54 -5.90 5.03
C PHE A 174 10.18 -6.55 5.34
N PRO A 175 9.97 -7.80 4.87
CA PRO A 175 8.76 -8.56 5.22
C PRO A 175 8.88 -9.08 6.64
N THR A 176 8.00 -8.61 7.55
CA THR A 176 8.02 -8.98 8.97
C THR A 176 6.80 -9.81 9.36
N THR A 177 6.96 -10.75 10.29
CA THR A 177 5.87 -11.54 10.85
C THR A 177 5.74 -11.34 12.35
N THR A 178 4.50 -11.41 12.86
CA THR A 178 4.24 -11.21 14.30
C THR A 178 3.88 -12.48 15.04
N ARG A 179 3.48 -13.56 14.36
CA ARG A 179 3.03 -14.81 14.98
C ARG A 179 3.81 -16.04 14.50
N GLU A 180 4.47 -15.96 13.37
CA GLU A 180 5.24 -17.03 12.79
C GLU A 180 6.72 -16.64 12.77
N PRO A 181 7.67 -17.53 13.13
CA PRO A 181 9.10 -17.25 13.02
C PRO A 181 9.51 -16.96 11.58
N SER A 182 10.28 -15.88 11.38
CA SER A 182 10.82 -15.48 10.08
C SER A 182 12.14 -14.74 10.25
N GLN A 183 12.81 -14.42 9.15
CA GLN A 183 14.05 -13.64 9.16
C GLN A 183 13.88 -12.31 9.92
N TYR A 184 12.75 -11.64 9.67
CA TYR A 184 12.39 -10.38 10.34
C TYR A 184 11.12 -10.59 11.16
N GLN A 185 11.27 -10.74 12.47
CA GLN A 185 10.16 -11.02 13.37
C GLN A 185 9.88 -9.86 14.31
N GLY A 186 8.58 -9.61 14.56
CA GLY A 186 8.06 -8.63 15.50
C GLY A 186 7.33 -7.48 14.80
N ARG A 187 6.73 -6.61 15.61
CA ARG A 187 6.10 -5.39 15.14
C ARG A 187 7.17 -4.35 14.86
N VAL A 188 7.06 -3.65 13.75
CA VAL A 188 8.02 -2.57 13.42
C VAL A 188 7.95 -1.42 14.43
N THR A 189 6.79 -1.18 15.05
CA THR A 189 6.64 -0.22 16.15
C THR A 189 7.49 -0.59 17.38
N ASP A 190 7.59 -1.90 17.69
CA ASP A 190 8.47 -2.37 18.78
C ASP A 190 9.96 -2.21 18.42
N TRP A 191 10.29 -2.36 17.12
CA TRP A 191 11.65 -2.11 16.64
C TRP A 191 12.03 -0.62 16.79
N LEU A 192 11.12 0.30 16.43
CA LEU A 192 11.32 1.74 16.55
C LEU A 192 11.45 2.23 18.01
N LYS A 193 10.87 1.49 18.96
CA LYS A 193 10.96 1.74 20.41
C LYS A 193 12.21 1.11 21.04
N SER A 194 12.90 0.25 20.30
CA SER A 194 14.12 -0.44 20.73
C SER A 194 15.28 -0.12 19.79
N LYS A 195 16.46 -0.63 20.09
CA LYS A 195 17.62 -0.49 19.18
C LYS A 195 17.54 -1.36 17.93
N LYS A 196 16.57 -2.28 17.84
CA LYS A 196 16.45 -3.23 16.72
C LYS A 196 16.26 -2.52 15.38
N PHE A 197 15.54 -1.40 15.34
CA PHE A 197 15.38 -0.63 14.12
C PHE A 197 16.72 -0.08 13.61
N GLU A 198 17.52 0.52 14.50
CA GLU A 198 18.86 1.01 14.17
C GLU A 198 19.81 -0.11 13.76
N GLU A 199 19.74 -1.26 14.43
CA GLU A 199 20.55 -2.43 14.11
C GLU A 199 20.28 -2.99 12.70
N VAL A 200 19.01 -2.96 12.26
CA VAL A 200 18.59 -3.50 10.95
C VAL A 200 18.76 -2.45 9.84
N ILE A 201 18.40 -1.20 10.10
CA ILE A 201 18.37 -0.12 9.10
C ILE A 201 19.67 0.68 9.06
N GLY A 202 20.44 0.64 10.16
CA GLY A 202 21.69 1.37 10.31
C GLY A 202 21.54 2.72 11.05
N ASN A 203 20.35 3.32 11.04
CA ASN A 203 20.06 4.59 11.71
C ASN A 203 18.62 4.63 12.20
N ASP A 204 18.34 5.43 13.22
CA ASP A 204 16.98 5.72 13.65
C ASP A 204 16.26 6.70 12.68
N LEU A 205 14.94 6.84 12.83
CA LEU A 205 14.17 7.83 12.09
C LEU A 205 14.61 9.25 12.43
N ASN A 206 14.85 10.04 11.39
CA ASN A 206 15.45 11.36 11.47
C ASN A 206 14.62 12.39 10.68
N PRO A 207 14.05 13.44 11.30
CA PRO A 207 13.21 14.42 10.62
C PRO A 207 13.94 15.22 9.53
N TYR A 208 15.27 15.27 9.54
CA TYR A 208 16.03 16.01 8.53
C TYR A 208 16.11 15.29 7.18
N GLU A 209 16.13 13.96 7.19
CA GLU A 209 16.35 13.15 5.98
C GLU A 209 15.19 12.20 5.66
N ASP A 210 14.39 11.81 6.67
CA ASP A 210 13.42 10.75 6.53
C ASP A 210 12.00 11.28 6.32
N ARG A 211 11.28 10.57 5.47
CA ARG A 211 9.84 10.73 5.26
C ARG A 211 9.17 9.39 5.46
N ALA A 212 7.92 9.42 5.90
CA ALA A 212 7.20 8.17 6.15
C ALA A 212 5.76 8.22 5.64
N MET A 213 5.31 7.08 5.12
CA MET A 213 3.91 6.80 4.84
C MET A 213 3.50 5.57 5.63
N ILE A 214 2.38 5.66 6.33
CA ILE A 214 1.91 4.59 7.21
C ILE A 214 0.49 4.19 6.82
N CYS A 215 0.28 2.90 6.53
CA CYS A 215 -1.01 2.35 6.15
C CYS A 215 -1.31 1.03 6.89
N GLY A 216 -2.43 0.98 7.60
CA GLY A 216 -2.78 -0.22 8.35
C GLY A 216 -3.95 -0.06 9.30
N SER A 217 -3.95 -0.84 10.38
CA SER A 217 -4.98 -0.76 11.41
C SER A 217 -4.90 0.52 12.23
N ILE A 218 -6.04 0.97 12.78
CA ILE A 218 -6.11 2.18 13.62
C ILE A 218 -5.11 2.12 14.79
N ALA A 219 -4.98 0.97 15.43
CA ALA A 219 -4.04 0.80 16.55
C ALA A 219 -2.59 1.03 16.10
N MET A 220 -2.20 0.48 14.94
CA MET A 220 -0.88 0.71 14.35
C MET A 220 -0.68 2.18 13.98
N LEU A 221 -1.65 2.81 13.33
CA LEU A 221 -1.56 4.22 12.92
C LEU A 221 -1.34 5.14 14.12
N ASN A 222 -2.10 4.95 15.21
CA ASN A 222 -1.95 5.74 16.43
C ASN A 222 -0.56 5.55 17.05
N GLU A 223 -0.07 4.32 17.12
CA GLU A 223 1.24 4.02 17.68
C GLU A 223 2.37 4.62 16.84
N PHE A 224 2.32 4.49 15.50
CA PHE A 224 3.29 5.14 14.61
C PHE A 224 3.25 6.67 14.71
N LYS A 225 2.05 7.26 14.77
CA LYS A 225 1.88 8.71 14.93
C LYS A 225 2.59 9.20 16.18
N GLU A 226 2.38 8.54 17.32
CA GLU A 226 3.06 8.89 18.57
C GLU A 226 4.59 8.79 18.45
N ILE A 227 5.10 7.70 17.87
CA ILE A 227 6.53 7.50 17.64
C ILE A 227 7.11 8.60 16.74
N CYS A 228 6.46 8.90 15.62
CA CYS A 228 6.90 9.93 14.68
C CYS A 228 6.96 11.31 15.35
N LEU A 229 5.91 11.69 16.08
CA LEU A 229 5.87 12.96 16.80
C LEU A 229 6.95 13.05 17.88
N GLN A 230 7.20 11.98 18.64
CA GLN A 230 8.27 11.91 19.64
C GLN A 230 9.66 12.06 19.02
N LYS A 231 9.86 11.62 17.78
CA LYS A 231 11.10 11.77 17.01
C LYS A 231 11.21 13.11 16.28
N GLY A 232 10.23 14.02 16.45
CA GLY A 232 10.23 15.36 15.86
C GLY A 232 9.72 15.42 14.42
N LEU A 233 9.12 14.34 13.90
CA LEU A 233 8.46 14.37 12.60
C LEU A 233 7.08 15.04 12.73
N LEU A 234 6.67 15.81 11.72
CA LEU A 234 5.37 16.48 11.65
C LEU A 234 4.45 15.77 10.65
N GLU A 235 3.20 15.58 11.06
CA GLU A 235 2.18 15.00 10.19
C GLU A 235 1.81 15.96 9.07
N GLY A 236 1.73 15.45 7.84
CA GLY A 236 1.36 16.18 6.64
C GLY A 236 -0.04 15.88 6.15
N SER A 237 -0.43 16.60 5.11
CA SER A 237 -1.67 16.42 4.36
C SER A 237 -1.48 16.90 2.92
N ASN A 238 -2.46 16.66 2.04
CA ASN A 238 -2.42 17.18 0.67
C ASN A 238 -2.33 18.72 0.58
N SER A 239 -2.83 19.45 1.59
CA SER A 239 -2.80 20.92 1.62
C SER A 239 -1.59 21.49 2.35
N ALA A 240 -0.91 20.68 3.17
CA ALA A 240 0.24 21.06 3.98
C ALA A 240 1.20 19.87 4.11
N PRO A 241 2.17 19.70 3.18
CA PRO A 241 3.11 18.60 3.22
C PRO A 241 3.87 18.52 4.56
N GLY A 242 4.12 17.30 5.03
CA GLY A 242 4.80 17.03 6.29
C GLY A 242 5.92 16.01 6.16
N HIS A 243 6.44 15.57 7.30
CA HIS A 243 7.45 14.52 7.33
C HIS A 243 6.83 13.13 7.20
N PHE A 244 5.59 12.96 7.65
CA PHE A 244 4.87 11.71 7.50
C PHE A 244 3.38 11.93 7.22
N VAL A 245 2.77 10.93 6.58
CA VAL A 245 1.33 10.85 6.34
C VAL A 245 0.82 9.48 6.76
N ILE A 246 -0.44 9.43 7.18
CA ILE A 246 -1.11 8.19 7.60
C ILE A 246 -2.43 8.01 6.87
N GLU A 247 -2.78 6.76 6.59
CA GLU A 247 -4.08 6.40 6.04
C GLU A 247 -4.56 5.05 6.59
N LYS A 248 -5.84 4.97 6.88
CA LYS A 248 -6.47 3.76 7.38
C LYS A 248 -6.69 2.76 6.25
N ALA A 249 -6.19 1.52 6.40
CA ALA A 249 -6.34 0.48 5.39
C ALA A 249 -7.79 0.01 5.20
N PHE A 250 -8.64 0.18 6.22
CA PHE A 250 -10.05 -0.23 6.20
C PHE A 250 -10.93 0.88 6.75
N VAL A 251 -12.02 1.16 6.05
CA VAL A 251 -13.15 1.95 6.55
C VAL A 251 -14.29 0.96 6.81
N ASP A 252 -14.69 0.82 8.09
CA ASP A 252 -15.84 0.01 8.52
C ASP A 252 -17.14 0.51 7.89
#